data_03a7654d4120b2b6fc962ee25cae1fde
#
_entry.id   03a7654d4120b2b6fc962ee25cae1fde
#
_cell.length_a   1.000
_cell.length_b   1.000
_cell.length_c   1.000
_cell.angle_alpha   90.00
_cell.angle_beta   90.00
_cell.angle_gamma   90.00
#
_symmetry.space_group_name_H-M   'P 1'
#
loop_
_entity.id
_entity.type
_entity.pdbx_description
1 polymer ?
#
loop_
_entity_poly.entity_id
_entity_poly.type
_entity_poly.pdbx_seq_one_letter_code
_entity_poly.pdbx_strand_id
1 'polypeptide(L)'
;FRGRVLGVAVKSFLPNYREFYELRHFRPASALPSDTLDLLGQKDIPVGADLIFEAEGIPGFRLFCEICEDLWTPVPPSCYAALSGATVAVNLSASNVSTGKADYRRALVANQSARCIAAYVYAGAGAGESTTDLAWDGHALVAENGEILAESERFSRKPAVTLADIDLGRLAGDRTTITTFSDAGGRTERPPFRRISFPLGAPSGIIPLARTVPRFPYVPSD
;
A
#
# COMPACT_ATOMS: atom_id res chain seq x y z
N PHE A 1 -10.62 -3.79 12.78
CA PHE A 1 -10.88 -2.52 13.49
C PHE A 1 -11.69 -2.79 14.77
N ARG A 2 -11.20 -2.36 15.93
CA ARG A 2 -11.86 -2.58 17.26
C ARG A 2 -12.30 -4.05 17.46
N GLY A 3 -11.40 -4.99 17.19
CA GLY A 3 -11.66 -6.43 17.35
C GLY A 3 -12.48 -7.09 16.24
N ARG A 4 -12.88 -6.35 15.20
CA ARG A 4 -13.57 -6.90 14.03
C ARG A 4 -12.63 -6.97 12.82
N VAL A 5 -12.71 -8.05 12.07
CA VAL A 5 -12.11 -8.18 10.74
C VAL A 5 -13.03 -7.46 9.75
N LEU A 6 -12.51 -6.44 9.07
CA LEU A 6 -13.27 -5.67 8.07
C LEU A 6 -13.24 -6.30 6.69
N GLY A 7 -12.19 -7.05 6.39
CA GLY A 7 -11.99 -7.73 5.13
C GLY A 7 -10.66 -8.45 5.10
N VAL A 8 -10.46 -9.30 4.10
CA VAL A 8 -9.22 -10.06 3.89
C VAL A 8 -8.70 -9.75 2.50
N ALA A 9 -7.56 -9.04 2.44
CA ALA A 9 -6.87 -8.77 1.19
C ALA A 9 -6.13 -10.02 0.70
N VAL A 10 -6.22 -10.31 -0.59
CA VAL A 10 -5.62 -11.48 -1.22
C VAL A 10 -4.64 -11.05 -2.29
N LYS A 11 -3.50 -11.73 -2.34
CA LYS A 11 -2.43 -11.51 -3.31
C LYS A 11 -2.89 -11.83 -4.74
N SER A 12 -2.64 -10.92 -5.67
CA SER A 12 -3.02 -11.10 -7.07
C SER A 12 -1.99 -11.89 -7.86
N PHE A 13 -0.71 -11.64 -7.64
CA PHE A 13 0.40 -12.23 -8.39
C PHE A 13 1.30 -13.05 -7.47
N LEU A 14 1.44 -14.33 -7.77
CA LEU A 14 2.28 -15.27 -7.02
C LEU A 14 3.58 -15.50 -7.76
N PRO A 15 4.75 -15.08 -7.23
CA PRO A 15 6.03 -15.36 -7.87
C PRO A 15 6.31 -16.87 -7.88
N ASN A 16 6.67 -17.38 -9.06
CA ASN A 16 7.02 -18.77 -9.27
C ASN A 16 8.20 -18.87 -10.23
N TYR A 17 9.28 -18.19 -9.87
CA TYR A 17 10.53 -18.09 -10.61
C TYR A 17 11.71 -17.94 -9.66
N ARG A 18 12.91 -18.34 -10.09
CA ARG A 18 14.14 -18.34 -9.29
C ARG A 18 13.93 -19.03 -7.94
N GLU A 19 14.19 -18.34 -6.83
CA GLU A 19 14.00 -18.81 -5.45
C GLU A 19 12.54 -18.89 -5.00
N PHE A 20 11.59 -18.35 -5.77
CA PHE A 20 10.18 -18.32 -5.40
C PHE A 20 9.39 -19.49 -6.01
N TYR A 21 8.53 -20.10 -5.21
CA TYR A 21 7.66 -21.21 -5.60
C TYR A 21 6.27 -21.16 -4.95
N GLU A 22 5.69 -19.97 -4.88
CA GLU A 22 4.42 -19.74 -4.17
C GLU A 22 3.23 -20.51 -4.77
N LEU A 23 3.23 -20.78 -6.07
CA LEU A 23 2.16 -21.57 -6.71
C LEU A 23 2.04 -23.02 -6.21
N ARG A 24 3.06 -23.54 -5.52
CA ARG A 24 2.99 -24.85 -4.86
C ARG A 24 2.06 -24.84 -3.63
N HIS A 25 1.94 -23.69 -2.97
CA HIS A 25 1.28 -23.57 -1.67
C HIS A 25 0.04 -22.70 -1.70
N PHE A 26 -0.06 -21.76 -2.63
CA PHE A 26 -1.08 -20.72 -2.67
C PHE A 26 -1.78 -20.64 -4.02
N ARG A 27 -2.94 -19.98 -4.03
CA ARG A 27 -3.68 -19.61 -5.24
C ARG A 27 -3.80 -18.08 -5.31
N PRO A 28 -3.76 -17.49 -6.51
CA PRO A 28 -3.96 -16.06 -6.69
C PRO A 28 -5.41 -15.64 -6.42
N ALA A 29 -5.63 -14.35 -6.23
CA ALA A 29 -6.97 -13.79 -6.02
C ALA A 29 -7.98 -14.18 -7.10
N SER A 30 -7.55 -14.34 -8.36
CA SER A 30 -8.38 -14.78 -9.48
C SER A 30 -8.94 -16.21 -9.34
N ALA A 31 -8.41 -17.00 -8.42
CA ALA A 31 -8.84 -18.36 -8.14
C ALA A 31 -9.67 -18.49 -6.84
N LEU A 32 -10.09 -17.35 -6.25
CA LEU A 32 -10.95 -17.36 -5.07
C LEU A 32 -12.30 -18.04 -5.39
N PRO A 33 -12.77 -18.99 -4.56
CA PRO A 33 -14.06 -19.66 -4.76
C PRO A 33 -15.25 -18.81 -4.32
N SER A 34 -15.03 -17.79 -3.49
CA SER A 34 -16.04 -16.88 -2.95
C SER A 34 -15.44 -15.51 -2.69
N ASP A 35 -16.25 -14.48 -2.72
CA ASP A 35 -15.89 -13.10 -2.37
C ASP A 35 -16.13 -12.77 -0.88
N THR A 36 -16.62 -13.74 -0.09
CA THR A 36 -16.76 -13.67 1.36
C THR A 36 -16.26 -14.94 2.03
N LEU A 37 -15.94 -14.84 3.32
CA LEU A 37 -15.59 -15.98 4.17
C LEU A 37 -16.07 -15.78 5.62
N ASP A 38 -16.25 -16.89 6.32
CA ASP A 38 -16.51 -16.90 7.76
C ASP A 38 -15.19 -17.08 8.51
N LEU A 39 -14.88 -16.16 9.43
CA LEU A 39 -13.59 -16.16 10.16
C LEU A 39 -13.78 -15.63 11.59
N LEU A 40 -13.19 -16.30 12.58
CA LEU A 40 -13.18 -15.85 13.99
C LEU A 40 -14.59 -15.55 14.54
N GLY A 41 -15.59 -16.36 14.16
CA GLY A 41 -16.99 -16.18 14.58
C GLY A 41 -17.73 -15.04 13.89
N GLN A 42 -17.10 -14.35 12.95
CA GLN A 42 -17.74 -13.37 12.07
C GLN A 42 -18.12 -14.04 10.75
N LYS A 43 -19.29 -13.71 10.23
CA LYS A 43 -19.81 -14.22 8.96
C LYS A 43 -19.68 -13.19 7.85
N ASP A 44 -19.66 -13.69 6.61
CA ASP A 44 -19.72 -12.89 5.39
C ASP A 44 -18.65 -11.79 5.33
N ILE A 45 -17.43 -12.06 5.85
CA ILE A 45 -16.33 -11.13 5.79
C ILE A 45 -15.87 -11.02 4.33
N PRO A 46 -15.81 -9.81 3.75
CA PRO A 46 -15.31 -9.60 2.38
C PRO A 46 -13.90 -10.15 2.20
N VAL A 47 -13.65 -10.89 1.14
CA VAL A 47 -12.32 -11.37 0.75
C VAL A 47 -12.07 -11.08 -0.71
N GLY A 48 -10.88 -10.56 -1.06
CA GLY A 48 -10.53 -10.25 -2.44
C GLY A 48 -9.34 -9.32 -2.58
N ALA A 49 -8.97 -9.06 -3.84
CA ALA A 49 -7.96 -8.06 -4.22
C ALA A 49 -8.60 -6.73 -4.64
N ASP A 50 -9.88 -6.56 -4.42
CA ASP A 50 -10.72 -5.45 -4.86
C ASP A 50 -11.33 -4.65 -3.69
N LEU A 51 -10.72 -4.71 -2.49
CA LEU A 51 -11.25 -4.07 -1.30
C LEU A 51 -10.59 -2.71 -1.05
N ILE A 52 -11.41 -1.67 -0.88
CA ILE A 52 -10.98 -0.35 -0.41
C ILE A 52 -11.66 -0.08 0.94
N PHE A 53 -10.85 0.16 1.97
CA PHE A 53 -11.32 0.46 3.33
C PHE A 53 -11.40 1.97 3.52
N GLU A 54 -12.59 2.50 3.76
CA GLU A 54 -12.88 3.94 3.84
C GLU A 54 -13.21 4.36 5.27
N ALA A 55 -12.43 5.30 5.81
CA ALA A 55 -12.68 5.87 7.13
C ALA A 55 -13.77 6.95 7.05
N GLU A 56 -14.89 6.77 7.76
CA GLU A 56 -16.04 7.68 7.69
C GLU A 56 -15.74 9.09 8.24
N GLY A 57 -14.91 9.17 9.27
CA GLY A 57 -14.58 10.44 9.93
C GLY A 57 -13.25 11.08 9.50
N ILE A 58 -12.56 10.54 8.49
CA ILE A 58 -11.32 11.12 7.95
C ILE A 58 -11.51 11.30 6.43
N PRO A 59 -11.91 12.49 6.00
CA PRO A 59 -12.15 12.75 4.58
C PRO A 59 -10.95 12.38 3.71
N GLY A 60 -11.21 11.59 2.67
CA GLY A 60 -10.17 11.16 1.74
C GLY A 60 -9.30 9.99 2.19
N PHE A 61 -9.45 9.46 3.41
CA PHE A 61 -8.72 8.26 3.83
C PHE A 61 -9.36 7.00 3.24
N ARG A 62 -8.75 6.44 2.20
CA ARG A 62 -9.18 5.24 1.50
C ARG A 62 -7.99 4.32 1.31
N LEU A 63 -7.95 3.26 2.13
CA LEU A 63 -6.85 2.31 2.19
C LEU A 63 -7.09 1.14 1.23
N PHE A 64 -6.06 0.81 0.45
CA PHE A 64 -5.97 -0.41 -0.36
C PHE A 64 -4.78 -1.24 0.09
N CYS A 65 -4.93 -2.56 0.09
CA CYS A 65 -3.86 -3.49 0.44
C CYS A 65 -3.48 -4.33 -0.77
N GLU A 66 -2.19 -4.35 -1.10
CA GLU A 66 -1.59 -5.32 -2.03
C GLU A 66 -0.43 -6.05 -1.35
N ILE A 67 0.04 -7.15 -1.91
CA ILE A 67 0.98 -8.03 -1.22
C ILE A 67 2.19 -8.30 -2.10
N CYS A 68 3.37 -7.89 -1.63
CA CYS A 68 4.69 -8.27 -2.13
C CYS A 68 4.81 -8.12 -3.66
N GLU A 69 4.74 -9.24 -4.40
CA GLU A 69 4.90 -9.31 -5.86
C GLU A 69 3.95 -8.39 -6.63
N ASP A 70 2.80 -8.06 -6.06
CA ASP A 70 1.82 -7.19 -6.70
C ASP A 70 2.44 -5.84 -7.13
N LEU A 71 3.38 -5.28 -6.33
CA LEU A 71 4.10 -4.05 -6.67
C LEU A 71 5.08 -4.23 -7.85
N TRP A 72 5.61 -5.45 -8.06
CA TRP A 72 6.69 -5.69 -9.03
C TRP A 72 6.18 -5.95 -10.44
N THR A 73 4.88 -6.09 -10.61
CA THR A 73 4.25 -6.30 -11.92
C THR A 73 4.24 -5.02 -12.77
N PRO A 74 4.17 -5.11 -14.10
CA PRO A 74 4.10 -3.94 -14.98
C PRO A 74 2.92 -3.02 -14.68
N VAL A 75 1.78 -3.58 -14.23
CA VAL A 75 0.58 -2.85 -13.80
C VAL A 75 0.17 -3.36 -12.42
N PRO A 76 0.69 -2.77 -11.33
CA PRO A 76 0.31 -3.15 -9.98
C PRO A 76 -1.18 -2.96 -9.70
N PRO A 77 -1.82 -3.81 -8.88
CA PRO A 77 -3.22 -3.65 -8.48
C PRO A 77 -3.53 -2.27 -7.88
N SER A 78 -2.57 -1.65 -7.20
CA SER A 78 -2.68 -0.29 -6.68
C SER A 78 -2.93 0.78 -7.76
N CYS A 79 -2.58 0.54 -9.03
CA CYS A 79 -2.97 1.43 -10.14
C CYS A 79 -4.49 1.48 -10.29
N TYR A 80 -5.14 0.32 -10.33
CA TYR A 80 -6.60 0.21 -10.44
C TYR A 80 -7.30 0.72 -9.18
N ALA A 81 -6.75 0.42 -8.01
CA ALA A 81 -7.27 0.91 -6.74
C ALA A 81 -7.22 2.45 -6.65
N ALA A 82 -6.12 3.08 -7.07
CA ALA A 82 -5.97 4.54 -7.11
C ALA A 82 -6.99 5.18 -8.06
N LEU A 83 -7.17 4.63 -9.26
CA LEU A 83 -8.19 5.06 -10.22
C LEU A 83 -9.62 4.79 -9.74
N SER A 84 -9.80 3.93 -8.74
CA SER A 84 -11.07 3.64 -8.05
C SER A 84 -11.24 4.46 -6.77
N GLY A 85 -10.27 5.34 -6.47
CA GLY A 85 -10.35 6.32 -5.40
C GLY A 85 -9.49 6.01 -4.16
N ALA A 86 -8.72 4.92 -4.12
CA ALA A 86 -7.78 4.68 -3.03
C ALA A 86 -6.71 5.78 -2.98
N THR A 87 -6.43 6.31 -1.79
CA THR A 87 -5.46 7.39 -1.55
C THR A 87 -4.24 6.91 -0.77
N VAL A 88 -4.36 5.77 -0.11
CA VAL A 88 -3.28 5.11 0.63
C VAL A 88 -3.19 3.66 0.17
N ALA A 89 -2.07 3.26 -0.39
CA ALA A 89 -1.77 1.87 -0.68
C ALA A 89 -0.77 1.33 0.36
N VAL A 90 -1.01 0.11 0.84
CA VAL A 90 -0.08 -0.59 1.73
C VAL A 90 0.36 -1.90 1.10
N ASN A 91 1.63 -2.25 1.24
CA ASN A 91 2.21 -3.48 0.73
C ASN A 91 2.96 -4.22 1.84
N LEU A 92 2.50 -5.40 2.18
CA LEU A 92 3.16 -6.33 3.08
C LEU A 92 4.02 -7.29 2.27
N SER A 93 5.32 -7.24 2.46
CA SER A 93 6.29 -7.91 1.59
C SER A 93 7.20 -8.86 2.35
N ALA A 94 7.45 -10.02 1.75
CA ALA A 94 8.59 -10.87 2.05
C ALA A 94 9.56 -10.86 0.86
N SER A 95 10.04 -9.65 0.52
CA SER A 95 11.00 -9.43 -0.56
C SER A 95 12.42 -9.64 -0.03
N ASN A 96 13.10 -10.64 -0.57
CA ASN A 96 14.45 -11.03 -0.14
C ASN A 96 15.51 -9.97 -0.46
N VAL A 97 16.63 -10.09 0.23
CA VAL A 97 17.82 -9.28 -0.01
C VAL A 97 18.58 -9.79 -1.24
N SER A 98 18.93 -8.89 -2.14
CA SER A 98 19.93 -9.09 -3.18
C SER A 98 20.65 -7.78 -3.49
N THR A 99 21.77 -7.85 -4.20
CA THR A 99 22.55 -6.66 -4.58
C THR A 99 21.70 -5.69 -5.38
N GLY A 100 21.67 -4.42 -4.98
CA GLY A 100 20.94 -3.34 -5.65
C GLY A 100 19.42 -3.36 -5.45
N LYS A 101 18.85 -4.39 -4.80
CA LYS A 101 17.40 -4.54 -4.68
C LYS A 101 16.77 -3.51 -3.74
N ALA A 102 17.51 -3.01 -2.76
CA ALA A 102 16.98 -1.97 -1.87
C ALA A 102 16.74 -0.65 -2.61
N ASP A 103 17.68 -0.22 -3.43
CA ASP A 103 17.55 0.99 -4.25
C ASP A 103 16.43 0.84 -5.28
N TYR A 104 16.34 -0.34 -5.91
CA TYR A 104 15.25 -0.64 -6.83
C TYR A 104 13.88 -0.64 -6.13
N ARG A 105 13.78 -1.24 -4.93
CA ARG A 105 12.56 -1.20 -4.10
C ARG A 105 12.16 0.23 -3.75
N ARG A 106 13.12 1.05 -3.34
CA ARG A 106 12.92 2.48 -3.04
C ARG A 106 12.40 3.23 -4.27
N ALA A 107 12.99 3.00 -5.43
CA ALA A 107 12.55 3.59 -6.68
C ALA A 107 11.13 3.14 -7.08
N LEU A 108 10.80 1.85 -6.92
CA LEU A 108 9.45 1.33 -7.18
C LEU A 108 8.40 1.97 -6.29
N VAL A 109 8.65 2.03 -4.98
CA VAL A 109 7.72 2.62 -4.00
C VAL A 109 7.48 4.09 -4.31
N ALA A 110 8.54 4.87 -4.52
CA ALA A 110 8.44 6.28 -4.89
C ALA A 110 7.67 6.48 -6.21
N ASN A 111 8.03 5.72 -7.24
CA ASN A 111 7.40 5.81 -8.56
C ASN A 111 5.91 5.41 -8.51
N GLN A 112 5.57 4.34 -7.78
CA GLN A 112 4.18 3.90 -7.64
C GLN A 112 3.34 4.93 -6.88
N SER A 113 3.89 5.51 -5.82
CA SER A 113 3.28 6.62 -5.09
C SER A 113 3.00 7.83 -6.00
N ALA A 114 3.98 8.24 -6.82
CA ALA A 114 3.85 9.35 -7.76
C ALA A 114 2.78 9.08 -8.84
N ARG A 115 2.85 7.92 -9.48
CA ARG A 115 1.93 7.53 -10.56
C ARG A 115 0.49 7.46 -10.10
N CYS A 116 0.28 6.96 -8.88
CA CYS A 116 -1.05 6.84 -8.28
C CYS A 116 -1.53 8.12 -7.60
N ILE A 117 -0.69 9.16 -7.49
CA ILE A 117 -0.95 10.36 -6.69
C ILE A 117 -1.52 9.92 -5.33
N ALA A 118 -0.75 9.12 -4.60
CA ALA A 118 -1.18 8.45 -3.39
C ALA A 118 -0.05 8.36 -2.37
N ALA A 119 -0.39 8.08 -1.12
CA ALA A 119 0.58 7.55 -0.18
C ALA A 119 0.83 6.06 -0.48
N TYR A 120 2.08 5.62 -0.37
CA TYR A 120 2.44 4.22 -0.49
C TYR A 120 3.27 3.79 0.72
N VAL A 121 2.79 2.80 1.44
CA VAL A 121 3.42 2.27 2.65
C VAL A 121 3.90 0.86 2.37
N TYR A 122 5.19 0.65 2.43
CA TYR A 122 5.83 -0.66 2.21
C TYR A 122 6.43 -1.17 3.52
N ALA A 123 6.17 -2.42 3.85
CA ALA A 123 6.75 -3.08 5.01
C ALA A 123 7.34 -4.43 4.59
N GLY A 124 8.66 -4.56 4.69
CA GLY A 124 9.40 -5.78 4.37
C GLY A 124 9.62 -6.66 5.58
N ALA A 125 9.66 -7.99 5.35
CA ALA A 125 10.07 -8.97 6.33
C ALA A 125 11.47 -8.68 6.86
N GLY A 126 11.71 -8.93 8.13
CA GLY A 126 12.97 -8.61 8.82
C GLY A 126 13.52 -9.77 9.63
N ALA A 127 14.40 -9.46 10.57
CA ALA A 127 15.02 -10.44 11.45
C ALA A 127 13.96 -11.21 12.23
N GLY A 128 14.07 -12.55 12.24
CA GLY A 128 13.13 -13.44 12.91
C GLY A 128 12.19 -14.20 11.95
N GLU A 129 12.11 -13.78 10.70
CA GLU A 129 11.41 -14.55 9.67
C GLU A 129 12.22 -15.80 9.25
N SER A 130 11.51 -16.78 8.69
CA SER A 130 12.15 -18.00 8.17
C SER A 130 13.15 -17.68 7.06
N THR A 131 14.34 -18.26 7.11
CA THR A 131 15.47 -17.98 6.21
C THR A 131 16.01 -19.24 5.56
N THR A 132 15.14 -20.15 5.10
CA THR A 132 15.62 -21.39 4.46
C THR A 132 16.48 -21.08 3.23
N ASP A 133 15.92 -20.34 2.28
CA ASP A 133 16.58 -20.00 1.00
C ASP A 133 16.79 -18.49 0.82
N LEU A 134 16.24 -17.67 1.70
CA LEU A 134 16.13 -16.22 1.56
C LEU A 134 16.63 -15.50 2.80
N ALA A 135 17.07 -14.27 2.65
CA ALA A 135 17.40 -13.36 3.75
C ALA A 135 16.56 -12.09 3.67
N TRP A 136 16.31 -11.49 4.82
CA TRP A 136 15.40 -10.35 4.99
C TRP A 136 16.12 -9.17 5.61
N ASP A 137 15.78 -7.95 5.16
CA ASP A 137 16.42 -6.72 5.61
C ASP A 137 15.53 -5.81 6.48
N GLY A 138 14.25 -6.12 6.61
CA GLY A 138 13.32 -5.31 7.41
C GLY A 138 13.07 -3.92 6.82
N HIS A 139 13.25 -3.74 5.51
CA HIS A 139 13.11 -2.45 4.87
C HIS A 139 11.65 -1.98 4.87
N ALA A 140 11.37 -0.85 5.52
CA ALA A 140 10.08 -0.19 5.49
C ALA A 140 10.22 1.21 4.88
N LEU A 141 9.22 1.62 4.10
CA LEU A 141 9.19 2.87 3.37
C LEU A 141 7.79 3.49 3.45
N VAL A 142 7.73 4.80 3.63
CA VAL A 142 6.51 5.58 3.46
C VAL A 142 6.78 6.65 2.41
N ALA A 143 6.02 6.62 1.33
CA ALA A 143 6.11 7.62 0.25
C ALA A 143 4.77 8.34 0.06
N GLU A 144 4.82 9.59 -0.39
CA GLU A 144 3.66 10.37 -0.81
C GLU A 144 3.99 11.09 -2.11
N ASN A 145 3.19 10.86 -3.15
CA ASN A 145 3.31 11.53 -4.45
C ASN A 145 4.77 11.59 -4.99
N GLY A 146 5.51 10.48 -4.82
CA GLY A 146 6.88 10.33 -5.30
C GLY A 146 7.99 10.65 -4.31
N GLU A 147 7.68 11.35 -3.23
CA GLU A 147 8.63 11.68 -2.17
C GLU A 147 8.68 10.57 -1.12
N ILE A 148 9.89 10.13 -0.72
CA ILE A 148 10.08 9.25 0.42
C ILE A 148 10.04 10.09 1.68
N LEU A 149 8.99 9.94 2.48
CA LEU A 149 8.80 10.69 3.73
C LEU A 149 9.52 10.06 4.91
N ALA A 150 9.59 8.71 4.93
CA ALA A 150 10.26 7.98 5.99
C ALA A 150 10.79 6.64 5.47
N GLU A 151 11.93 6.23 6.01
CA GLU A 151 12.61 4.97 5.66
C GLU A 151 13.20 4.34 6.93
N SER A 152 13.04 3.03 7.08
CA SER A 152 13.63 2.30 8.21
C SER A 152 15.11 2.02 8.02
N GLU A 153 15.83 1.85 9.14
CA GLU A 153 17.13 1.20 9.12
C GLU A 153 16.97 -0.25 8.68
N ARG A 154 17.78 -0.67 7.71
CA ARG A 154 17.82 -2.05 7.22
C ARG A 154 18.67 -2.93 8.13
N PHE A 155 18.36 -4.22 8.18
CA PHE A 155 19.06 -5.24 9.00
C PHE A 155 18.98 -5.00 10.51
N SER A 156 18.10 -4.12 10.98
CA SER A 156 17.87 -3.95 12.41
C SER A 156 17.32 -5.24 13.02
N ARG A 157 17.89 -5.63 14.18
CA ARG A 157 17.37 -6.73 15.00
C ARG A 157 16.43 -6.27 16.11
N LYS A 158 16.22 -4.95 16.20
CA LYS A 158 15.31 -4.36 17.17
C LYS A 158 13.97 -4.05 16.52
N PRO A 159 12.84 -4.25 17.21
CA PRO A 159 11.56 -3.74 16.74
C PRO A 159 11.66 -2.25 16.47
N ALA A 160 11.16 -1.84 15.32
CA ALA A 160 11.11 -0.43 14.93
C ALA A 160 9.76 -0.09 14.32
N VAL A 161 9.33 1.16 14.48
CA VAL A 161 8.14 1.72 13.85
C VAL A 161 8.58 2.89 12.99
N THR A 162 8.24 2.85 11.70
CA THR A 162 8.49 3.94 10.76
C THR A 162 7.20 4.73 10.60
N LEU A 163 7.24 6.04 10.88
CA LEU A 163 6.08 6.92 10.88
C LEU A 163 6.27 8.07 9.91
N ALA A 164 5.19 8.49 9.27
CA ALA A 164 5.13 9.70 8.46
C ALA A 164 3.72 10.29 8.48
N ASP A 165 3.62 11.61 8.34
CA ASP A 165 2.35 12.30 8.15
C ASP A 165 2.00 12.37 6.66
N ILE A 166 0.79 11.96 6.29
CA ILE A 166 0.28 11.98 4.93
C ILE A 166 -0.71 13.13 4.76
N ASP A 167 -0.50 13.96 3.73
CA ASP A 167 -1.40 15.05 3.37
C ASP A 167 -2.47 14.59 2.36
N LEU A 168 -3.57 14.04 2.88
CA LEU A 168 -4.69 13.59 2.06
C LEU A 168 -5.34 14.72 1.27
N GLY A 169 -5.32 15.95 1.82
CA GLY A 169 -5.86 17.13 1.16
C GLY A 169 -5.05 17.51 -0.08
N ARG A 170 -3.71 17.48 0.02
CA ARG A 170 -2.81 17.69 -1.11
C ARG A 170 -3.02 16.64 -2.19
N LEU A 171 -3.07 15.35 -1.82
CA LEU A 171 -3.31 14.27 -2.78
C LEU A 171 -4.64 14.45 -3.53
N ALA A 172 -5.70 14.87 -2.83
CA ALA A 172 -6.99 15.15 -3.46
C ALA A 172 -6.93 16.34 -4.42
N GLY A 173 -6.24 17.41 -4.03
CA GLY A 173 -6.00 18.60 -4.87
C GLY A 173 -5.21 18.24 -6.14
N ASP A 174 -4.11 17.51 -5.99
CA ASP A 174 -3.27 17.09 -7.12
C ASP A 174 -4.05 16.22 -8.11
N ARG A 175 -4.87 15.28 -7.64
CA ARG A 175 -5.74 14.44 -8.50
C ARG A 175 -6.78 15.25 -9.27
N THR A 176 -7.22 16.36 -8.71
CA THR A 176 -8.19 17.27 -9.38
C THR A 176 -7.48 18.13 -10.42
N THR A 177 -6.26 18.58 -10.14
CA THR A 177 -5.50 19.49 -10.99
C THR A 177 -4.81 18.74 -12.14
N ILE A 178 -4.32 17.53 -11.91
CA ILE A 178 -3.65 16.70 -12.92
C ILE A 178 -4.72 15.94 -13.72
N THR A 179 -5.25 16.59 -14.77
CA THR A 179 -6.37 16.06 -15.59
C THR A 179 -6.08 14.70 -16.21
N THR A 180 -4.82 14.41 -16.54
CA THR A 180 -4.42 13.10 -17.10
C THR A 180 -4.67 11.94 -16.13
N PHE A 181 -4.70 12.18 -14.81
CA PHE A 181 -5.11 11.16 -13.84
C PHE A 181 -6.60 10.81 -13.97
N SER A 182 -7.46 11.83 -14.09
CA SER A 182 -8.90 11.65 -14.31
C SER A 182 -9.18 11.00 -15.66
N ASP A 183 -8.48 11.42 -16.72
CA ASP A 183 -8.59 10.87 -18.07
C ASP A 183 -8.21 9.37 -18.10
N ALA A 184 -7.14 9.01 -17.41
CA ALA A 184 -6.75 7.60 -17.25
C ALA A 184 -7.86 6.80 -16.56
N GLY A 185 -8.49 7.38 -15.52
CA GLY A 185 -9.63 6.78 -14.83
C GLY A 185 -10.82 6.48 -15.72
N GLY A 186 -11.12 7.37 -16.67
CA GLY A 186 -12.20 7.20 -17.63
C GLY A 186 -11.92 6.20 -18.76
N ARG A 187 -10.65 5.98 -19.09
CA ARG A 187 -10.22 5.13 -20.22
C ARG A 187 -9.78 3.73 -19.83
N THR A 188 -9.47 3.50 -18.56
CA THR A 188 -8.95 2.21 -18.09
C THR A 188 -10.09 1.31 -17.66
N GLU A 189 -10.27 0.20 -18.37
CA GLU A 189 -11.12 -0.89 -17.88
C GLU A 189 -10.51 -1.47 -16.61
N ARG A 190 -11.34 -1.60 -15.58
CA ARG A 190 -10.93 -2.16 -14.30
C ARG A 190 -12.11 -2.86 -13.62
N PRO A 191 -11.84 -3.89 -12.80
CA PRO A 191 -12.88 -4.50 -11.98
C PRO A 191 -13.46 -3.46 -11.00
N PRO A 192 -14.74 -3.58 -10.65
CA PRO A 192 -15.31 -2.75 -9.60
C PRO A 192 -14.64 -3.05 -8.27
N PHE A 193 -14.33 -2.00 -7.49
CA PHE A 193 -13.81 -2.13 -6.13
C PHE A 193 -14.95 -2.03 -5.12
N ARG A 194 -14.96 -2.96 -4.16
CA ARG A 194 -15.88 -2.96 -3.02
C ARG A 194 -15.37 -2.03 -1.94
N ARG A 195 -16.21 -1.10 -1.48
CA ARG A 195 -15.89 -0.16 -0.41
C ARG A 195 -16.39 -0.68 0.91
N ILE A 196 -15.49 -0.77 1.88
CA ILE A 196 -15.76 -1.23 3.24
C ILE A 196 -15.61 -0.02 4.17
N SER A 197 -16.71 0.57 4.57
CA SER A 197 -16.70 1.71 5.49
C SER A 197 -16.46 1.26 6.93
N PHE A 198 -15.73 2.09 7.69
CA PHE A 198 -15.52 1.87 9.11
C PHE A 198 -15.47 3.19 9.89
N PRO A 199 -15.98 3.23 11.15
CA PRO A 199 -16.16 4.46 11.90
C PRO A 199 -14.88 4.94 12.60
N LEU A 200 -13.84 5.29 11.82
CA LEU A 200 -12.64 5.93 12.32
C LEU A 200 -12.84 7.45 12.28
N GLY A 201 -12.97 8.07 13.44
CA GLY A 201 -13.08 9.52 13.57
C GLY A 201 -11.72 10.22 13.47
N ALA A 202 -11.73 11.47 13.00
CA ALA A 202 -10.56 12.32 13.07
C ALA A 202 -10.14 12.55 14.54
N PRO A 203 -8.83 12.61 14.84
CA PRO A 203 -8.38 13.00 16.17
C PRO A 203 -8.85 14.42 16.48
N SER A 204 -9.22 14.65 17.74
CA SER A 204 -9.62 15.98 18.23
C SER A 204 -8.38 16.79 18.63
N GLY A 205 -8.38 18.09 18.31
CA GLY A 205 -7.32 19.02 18.69
C GLY A 205 -6.24 19.24 17.65
N ILE A 206 -5.18 19.94 18.04
CA ILE A 206 -4.03 20.23 17.19
C ILE A 206 -3.12 19.02 17.20
N ILE A 207 -2.87 18.45 16.02
CA ILE A 207 -1.91 17.37 15.82
C ILE A 207 -0.56 17.99 15.47
N PRO A 208 0.51 17.75 16.25
CA PRO A 208 1.83 18.18 15.86
C PRO A 208 2.26 17.38 14.61
N LEU A 209 2.62 18.08 13.54
CA LEU A 209 3.09 17.46 12.32
C LEU A 209 4.57 17.12 12.45
N ALA A 210 4.93 15.89 12.09
CA ALA A 210 6.32 15.44 11.99
C ALA A 210 6.95 15.82 10.63
N ARG A 211 6.11 16.19 9.64
CA ARG A 211 6.61 16.56 8.31
C ARG A 211 6.96 18.05 8.20
N THR A 212 7.98 18.35 7.44
CA THR A 212 8.30 19.74 7.04
C THR A 212 7.38 20.15 5.90
N VAL A 213 6.62 21.23 6.10
CA VAL A 213 5.81 21.84 5.04
C VAL A 213 6.63 22.96 4.39
N PRO A 214 6.96 22.90 3.10
CA PRO A 214 7.70 23.94 2.41
C PRO A 214 6.95 25.27 2.48
N ARG A 215 7.64 26.33 2.92
CA ARG A 215 7.05 27.68 3.05
C ARG A 215 6.77 28.30 1.68
N PHE A 216 7.59 27.93 0.70
CA PHE A 216 7.51 28.41 -0.68
C PHE A 216 7.59 27.20 -1.63
N PRO A 217 6.44 26.57 -1.95
CA PRO A 217 6.43 25.32 -2.74
C PRO A 217 6.92 25.49 -4.18
N TYR A 218 7.10 26.73 -4.65
CA TYR A 218 7.57 27.05 -6.01
C TYR A 218 9.06 27.38 -6.08
N VAL A 219 9.75 27.42 -4.94
CA VAL A 219 11.17 27.70 -4.88
C VAL A 219 11.90 26.40 -4.54
N PRO A 220 12.77 25.88 -5.45
CA PRO A 220 13.61 24.73 -5.11
C PRO A 220 14.42 25.00 -3.85
N SER A 221 14.60 23.98 -3.02
CA SER A 221 15.31 24.06 -1.74
C SER A 221 16.72 23.45 -1.79
N ASP A 222 17.25 23.23 -2.97
CA ASP A 222 18.60 22.69 -3.24
C ASP A 222 19.71 23.70 -3.10
#